data_39810252d8a4141894addf9e2f763096
#
_entry.id   39810252d8a4141894addf9e2f763096
#
_cell.length_a   1.000
_cell.length_b   1.000
_cell.length_c   1.000
_cell.angle_alpha   90.00
_cell.angle_beta   90.00
_cell.angle_gamma   90.00
#
_symmetry.space_group_name_H-M   'P 1'
#
loop_
_entity.id
_entity.type
_entity.pdbx_description
1 polymer ?
#
loop_
_entity_poly.entity_id
_entity_poly.type
_entity_poly.pdbx_seq_one_letter_code
_entity_poly.pdbx_strand_id
1 'polypeptide(L)'
;MIIIKLADRLHNMRTLEFMVPAKQKEKARETMDIYAPIAQRLGISKIKTELDDLSLKYYQPEVYFQLVKDLNERKTEREEFVQQIVAEVSHHMENAHIQAKVYGRVKHFFSIYKKMVNQNKTLDQVYDLFAVRIIVDSVKDCYAAFGCDP
;
A
#
# COMPACT_ATOMS: atom_id res chain seq x y z
N MET A 1 -19.64 9.57 14.95
CA MET A 1 -19.49 8.43 15.90
C MET A 1 -18.49 7.39 15.38
N ILE A 2 -18.61 6.89 14.16
CA ILE A 2 -17.69 5.89 13.57
C ILE A 2 -16.25 6.39 13.43
N ILE A 3 -16.04 7.65 13.03
CA ILE A 3 -14.70 8.27 12.91
C ILE A 3 -13.98 8.30 14.27
N ILE A 4 -14.70 8.59 15.35
CA ILE A 4 -14.14 8.58 16.72
C ILE A 4 -13.71 7.16 17.11
N LYS A 5 -14.51 6.14 16.78
CA LYS A 5 -14.16 4.75 17.02
C LYS A 5 -12.93 4.30 16.21
N LEU A 6 -12.78 4.78 14.99
CA LEU A 6 -11.58 4.53 14.19
C LEU A 6 -10.34 5.19 14.78
N ALA A 7 -10.46 6.44 15.25
CA ALA A 7 -9.36 7.15 15.91
C ALA A 7 -8.96 6.46 17.24
N ASP A 8 -9.93 6.02 18.03
CA ASP A 8 -9.69 5.27 19.25
C ASP A 8 -9.00 3.92 18.96
N ARG A 9 -9.48 3.20 17.95
CA ARG A 9 -8.85 1.94 17.52
C ARG A 9 -7.42 2.16 17.04
N LEU A 10 -7.16 3.20 16.27
CA LEU A 10 -5.82 3.54 15.81
C LEU A 10 -4.88 3.82 16.98
N HIS A 11 -5.34 4.61 17.96
CA HIS A 11 -4.58 4.85 19.18
C HIS A 11 -4.27 3.55 19.93
N ASN A 12 -5.25 2.70 20.11
CA ASN A 12 -5.08 1.39 20.77
C ASN A 12 -4.11 0.50 20.02
N MET A 13 -4.13 0.50 18.71
CA MET A 13 -3.19 -0.27 17.88
C MET A 13 -1.75 0.25 17.98
N ARG A 14 -1.55 1.56 18.07
CA ARG A 14 -0.24 2.18 18.28
C ARG A 14 0.38 1.85 19.63
N THR A 15 -0.44 1.59 20.65
CA THR A 15 -0.02 1.27 22.01
C THR A 15 -0.17 -0.22 22.36
N LEU A 16 -0.40 -1.06 21.36
CA LEU A 16 -0.70 -2.49 21.54
C LEU A 16 0.48 -3.28 22.11
N GLU A 17 1.69 -2.76 21.97
CA GLU A 17 2.92 -3.35 22.52
C GLU A 17 2.89 -3.56 24.04
N PHE A 18 2.11 -2.77 24.77
CA PHE A 18 1.95 -2.88 26.23
C PHE A 18 0.96 -3.96 26.65
N MET A 19 0.29 -4.63 25.72
CA MET A 19 -0.65 -5.73 26.00
C MET A 19 0.02 -7.10 25.91
N VAL A 20 -0.56 -8.08 26.58
CA VAL A 20 -0.12 -9.48 26.46
C VAL A 20 -0.33 -10.02 25.05
N PRO A 21 0.54 -10.94 24.55
CA PRO A 21 0.49 -11.41 23.15
C PRO A 21 -0.86 -11.93 22.68
N ALA A 22 -1.60 -12.64 23.53
CA ALA A 22 -2.93 -13.14 23.18
C ALA A 22 -3.92 -12.00 22.86
N LYS A 23 -3.88 -10.92 23.64
CA LYS A 23 -4.70 -9.73 23.42
C LYS A 23 -4.24 -8.94 22.20
N GLN A 24 -2.95 -8.85 21.95
CA GLN A 24 -2.40 -8.24 20.74
C GLN A 24 -2.96 -8.90 19.49
N LYS A 25 -2.94 -10.23 19.46
CA LYS A 25 -3.42 -11.02 18.33
C LYS A 25 -4.95 -10.89 18.12
N GLU A 26 -5.71 -10.93 19.19
CA GLU A 26 -7.17 -10.72 19.18
C GLU A 26 -7.54 -9.34 18.61
N LYS A 27 -6.91 -8.28 19.13
CA LYS A 27 -7.15 -6.90 18.69
C LYS A 27 -6.70 -6.64 17.26
N ALA A 28 -5.58 -7.22 16.85
CA ALA A 28 -5.10 -7.14 15.49
C ALA A 28 -6.08 -7.79 14.51
N ARG A 29 -6.58 -8.97 14.81
CA ARG A 29 -7.58 -9.66 13.99
C ARG A 29 -8.89 -8.88 13.89
N GLU A 30 -9.41 -8.39 15.00
CA GLU A 30 -10.61 -7.55 15.02
C GLU A 30 -10.45 -6.30 14.14
N THR A 31 -9.26 -5.68 14.19
CA THR A 31 -8.94 -4.51 13.38
C THR A 31 -8.91 -4.84 11.89
N MET A 32 -8.31 -5.95 11.50
CA MET A 32 -8.29 -6.41 10.11
C MET A 32 -9.68 -6.73 9.56
N ASP A 33 -10.52 -7.36 10.38
CA ASP A 33 -11.82 -7.88 9.95
C ASP A 33 -12.91 -6.80 9.94
N ILE A 34 -12.82 -5.79 10.81
CA ILE A 34 -13.89 -4.82 11.06
C ILE A 34 -13.44 -3.39 10.76
N TYR A 35 -12.40 -2.88 11.44
CA TYR A 35 -12.07 -1.44 11.44
C TYR A 35 -11.36 -0.98 10.17
N ALA A 36 -10.40 -1.74 9.65
CA ALA A 36 -9.73 -1.40 8.41
C ALA A 36 -10.68 -1.39 7.20
N PRO A 37 -11.61 -2.36 7.03
CA PRO A 37 -12.65 -2.29 6.00
C PRO A 37 -13.58 -1.07 6.13
N ILE A 38 -13.92 -0.65 7.34
CA ILE A 38 -14.73 0.55 7.58
C ILE A 38 -13.96 1.80 7.15
N ALA A 39 -12.68 1.93 7.52
CA ALA A 39 -11.83 3.03 7.09
C ALA A 39 -11.71 3.10 5.57
N GLN A 40 -11.63 1.97 4.90
CA GLN A 40 -11.62 1.89 3.44
C GLN A 40 -12.91 2.41 2.82
N ARG A 41 -14.06 2.01 3.34
CA ARG A 41 -15.39 2.46 2.86
C ARG A 41 -15.60 3.95 3.05
N LEU A 42 -15.06 4.52 4.12
CA LEU A 42 -15.10 5.97 4.39
C LEU A 42 -14.06 6.76 3.59
N GLY A 43 -13.20 6.10 2.82
CA GLY A 43 -12.15 6.75 2.03
C GLY A 43 -11.00 7.32 2.84
N ILE A 44 -10.84 6.94 4.11
CA ILE A 44 -9.77 7.42 5.00
C ILE A 44 -8.53 6.55 4.80
N SER A 45 -7.87 6.73 3.67
CA SER A 45 -6.77 5.86 3.21
C SER A 45 -5.58 5.81 4.17
N LYS A 46 -5.22 6.93 4.79
CA LYS A 46 -4.09 6.97 5.75
C LYS A 46 -4.36 6.12 6.98
N ILE A 47 -5.54 6.25 7.56
CA ILE A 47 -5.94 5.45 8.74
C ILE A 47 -6.04 3.97 8.36
N LYS A 48 -6.67 3.67 7.23
CA LYS A 48 -6.78 2.29 6.73
C LYS A 48 -5.40 1.64 6.57
N THR A 49 -4.46 2.32 5.93
CA THR A 49 -3.11 1.80 5.72
C THR A 49 -2.38 1.53 7.04
N GLU A 50 -2.43 2.46 7.97
CA GLU A 50 -1.78 2.31 9.28
C GLU A 50 -2.42 1.19 10.11
N LEU A 51 -3.76 1.06 10.09
CA LEU A 51 -4.45 -0.05 10.74
C LEU A 51 -4.06 -1.40 10.15
N ASP A 52 -3.97 -1.49 8.83
CA ASP A 52 -3.55 -2.70 8.13
C ASP A 52 -2.12 -3.12 8.51
N ASP A 53 -1.18 -2.19 8.50
CA ASP A 53 0.22 -2.44 8.80
C ASP A 53 0.42 -2.85 10.28
N LEU A 54 -0.20 -2.14 11.22
CA LEU A 54 -0.14 -2.47 12.65
C LEU A 54 -0.82 -3.82 12.93
N SER A 55 -1.93 -4.09 12.28
CA SER A 55 -2.65 -5.37 12.43
C SER A 55 -1.78 -6.55 11.97
N LEU A 56 -1.14 -6.43 10.82
CA LEU A 56 -0.23 -7.47 10.33
C LEU A 56 0.95 -7.68 11.29
N LYS A 57 1.54 -6.58 11.80
CA LYS A 57 2.65 -6.63 12.75
C LYS A 57 2.33 -7.44 14.01
N TYR A 58 1.13 -7.30 14.56
CA TYR A 58 0.74 -7.98 15.79
C TYR A 58 0.03 -9.32 15.56
N TYR A 59 -0.62 -9.50 14.40
CA TYR A 59 -1.29 -10.76 14.07
C TYR A 59 -0.31 -11.84 13.61
N GLN A 60 0.63 -11.47 12.74
CA GLN A 60 1.70 -12.34 12.23
C GLN A 60 3.05 -11.61 12.27
N PRO A 61 3.66 -11.45 13.45
CA PRO A 61 4.90 -10.70 13.60
C PRO A 61 6.04 -11.23 12.74
N GLU A 62 6.21 -12.53 12.68
CA GLU A 62 7.28 -13.20 11.91
C GLU A 62 7.17 -12.86 10.42
N VAL A 63 5.96 -12.95 9.86
CA VAL A 63 5.70 -12.62 8.46
C VAL A 63 5.92 -11.13 8.20
N TYR A 64 5.46 -10.27 9.10
CA TYR A 64 5.64 -8.84 8.99
C TYR A 64 7.13 -8.45 8.96
N PHE A 65 7.91 -8.92 9.94
CA PHE A 65 9.33 -8.59 10.02
C PHE A 65 10.15 -9.19 8.89
N GLN A 66 9.81 -10.40 8.44
CA GLN A 66 10.46 -11.00 7.27
C GLN A 66 10.18 -10.18 6.01
N LEU A 67 8.93 -9.78 5.80
CA LEU A 67 8.54 -8.94 4.67
C LEU A 67 9.22 -7.57 4.69
N VAL A 68 9.31 -6.93 5.85
CA VAL A 68 10.04 -5.66 6.03
C VAL A 68 11.52 -5.84 5.68
N LYS A 69 12.14 -6.90 6.15
CA LYS A 69 13.54 -7.21 5.86
C LYS A 69 13.76 -7.41 4.36
N ASP A 70 12.99 -8.28 3.72
CA ASP A 70 13.10 -8.59 2.29
C ASP A 70 12.87 -7.34 1.41
N LEU A 71 11.94 -6.48 1.83
CA LEU A 71 11.67 -5.23 1.15
C LEU A 71 12.79 -4.20 1.34
N ASN A 72 13.43 -4.17 2.49
CA ASN A 72 14.56 -3.25 2.74
C ASN A 72 15.84 -3.69 2.03
N GLU A 73 16.12 -4.98 1.95
CA GLU A 73 17.28 -5.51 1.25
C GLU A 73 17.30 -5.13 -0.24
N ARG A 74 16.14 -5.01 -0.85
CA ARG A 74 15.99 -4.64 -2.28
C ARG A 74 15.50 -3.20 -2.50
N LYS A 75 15.62 -2.36 -1.49
CA LYS A 75 15.07 -1.00 -1.55
C LYS A 75 15.69 -0.18 -2.69
N THR A 76 17.00 -0.21 -2.82
CA THR A 76 17.72 0.56 -3.84
C THR A 76 17.35 0.11 -5.25
N GLU A 77 17.37 -1.18 -5.51
CA GLU A 77 17.00 -1.74 -6.83
C GLU A 77 15.56 -1.36 -7.21
N ARG A 78 14.65 -1.37 -6.24
CA ARG A 78 13.25 -1.01 -6.46
C ARG A 78 13.07 0.48 -6.71
N GLU A 79 13.78 1.32 -5.99
CA GLU A 79 13.74 2.78 -6.21
C GLU A 79 14.28 3.15 -7.59
N GLU A 80 15.37 2.53 -8.01
CA GLU A 80 15.94 2.71 -9.36
C GLU A 80 14.96 2.25 -10.44
N PHE A 81 14.36 1.08 -10.28
CA PHE A 81 13.38 0.56 -11.22
C PHE A 81 12.13 1.47 -11.34
N VAL A 82 11.60 1.94 -10.23
CA VAL A 82 10.46 2.88 -10.22
C VAL A 82 10.83 4.18 -10.91
N GLN A 83 12.02 4.71 -10.67
CA GLN A 83 12.49 5.93 -11.33
C GLN A 83 12.63 5.75 -12.84
N GLN A 84 13.13 4.62 -13.31
CA GLN A 84 13.21 4.30 -14.73
C GLN A 84 11.82 4.29 -15.38
N ILE A 85 10.85 3.62 -14.77
CA ILE A 85 9.47 3.58 -15.27
C ILE A 85 8.85 4.97 -15.28
N VAL A 86 9.03 5.76 -14.22
CA VAL A 86 8.52 7.13 -14.15
C VAL A 86 9.13 8.01 -15.26
N ALA A 87 10.42 7.88 -15.52
CA ALA A 87 11.09 8.61 -16.58
C ALA A 87 10.56 8.21 -17.97
N GLU A 88 10.37 6.91 -18.22
CA GLU A 88 9.84 6.39 -19.48
C GLU A 88 8.40 6.86 -19.72
N VAL A 89 7.52 6.72 -18.72
CA VAL A 89 6.13 7.19 -18.82
C VAL A 89 6.07 8.71 -19.00
N SER A 90 6.91 9.47 -18.30
CA SER A 90 6.98 10.92 -18.46
C SER A 90 7.39 11.31 -19.89
N HIS A 91 8.34 10.60 -20.45
CA HIS A 91 8.78 10.82 -21.85
C HIS A 91 7.66 10.52 -22.85
N HIS A 92 6.89 9.44 -22.64
CA HIS A 92 5.72 9.13 -23.45
C HIS A 92 4.64 10.23 -23.37
N MET A 93 4.39 10.77 -22.17
CA MET A 93 3.45 11.87 -22.00
C MET A 93 3.91 13.14 -22.73
N GLU A 94 5.17 13.48 -22.65
CA GLU A 94 5.76 14.61 -23.39
C GLU A 94 5.63 14.43 -24.90
N ASN A 95 5.93 13.26 -25.42
CA ASN A 95 5.80 12.95 -26.84
C ASN A 95 4.34 13.03 -27.34
N ALA A 96 3.39 12.70 -26.49
CA ALA A 96 1.96 12.82 -26.76
C ALA A 96 1.42 14.24 -26.54
N HIS A 97 2.27 15.20 -26.16
CA HIS A 97 1.89 16.58 -25.82
C HIS A 97 0.86 16.68 -24.69
N ILE A 98 0.94 15.75 -23.72
CA ILE A 98 0.08 15.72 -22.54
C ILE A 98 0.88 16.26 -21.36
N GLN A 99 0.40 17.35 -20.74
CA GLN A 99 0.94 17.83 -19.48
C GLN A 99 0.47 16.90 -18.34
N ALA A 100 1.41 16.17 -17.78
CA ALA A 100 1.14 15.21 -16.73
C ALA A 100 2.22 15.24 -15.64
N LYS A 101 1.79 14.98 -14.41
CA LYS A 101 2.70 14.68 -13.30
C LYS A 101 2.69 13.19 -13.08
N VAL A 102 3.85 12.56 -13.19
CA VAL A 102 4.02 11.12 -13.08
C VAL A 102 4.71 10.79 -11.77
N TYR A 103 4.08 9.95 -10.97
CA TYR A 103 4.61 9.48 -9.69
C TYR A 103 4.65 7.96 -9.65
N GLY A 104 5.79 7.43 -9.24
CA GLY A 104 5.89 6.03 -8.87
C GLY A 104 5.71 5.83 -7.36
N ARG A 105 5.11 4.75 -6.96
CA ARG A 105 5.02 4.34 -5.56
C ARG A 105 5.15 2.84 -5.40
N VAL A 106 5.74 2.44 -4.29
CA VAL A 106 5.72 1.04 -3.84
C VAL A 106 4.40 0.81 -3.09
N LYS A 107 3.76 -0.34 -3.32
CA LYS A 107 2.55 -0.72 -2.60
C LYS A 107 2.85 -0.98 -1.13
N HIS A 108 1.85 -0.73 -0.27
CA HIS A 108 1.97 -0.95 1.17
C HIS A 108 2.16 -2.43 1.52
N PHE A 109 2.84 -2.69 2.64
CA PHE A 109 3.14 -4.03 3.14
C PHE A 109 1.93 -4.96 3.19
N PHE A 110 0.80 -4.48 3.69
CA PHE A 110 -0.41 -5.28 3.80
C PHE A 110 -0.98 -5.68 2.44
N SER A 111 -0.92 -4.80 1.44
CA SER A 111 -1.35 -5.11 0.07
C SER A 111 -0.48 -6.18 -0.57
N ILE A 112 0.83 -6.14 -0.31
CA ILE A 112 1.79 -7.15 -0.76
C ILE A 112 1.51 -8.48 -0.05
N TYR A 113 1.35 -8.46 1.26
CA TYR A 113 1.00 -9.62 2.07
C TYR A 113 -0.28 -10.30 1.59
N LYS A 114 -1.35 -9.54 1.36
CA LYS A 114 -2.60 -10.08 0.82
C LYS A 114 -2.42 -10.80 -0.51
N LYS A 115 -1.62 -10.23 -1.40
CA LYS A 115 -1.32 -10.89 -2.69
C LYS A 115 -0.54 -12.18 -2.51
N MET A 116 0.48 -12.17 -1.65
CA MET A 116 1.26 -13.37 -1.34
C MET A 116 0.36 -14.50 -0.82
N VAL A 117 -0.53 -14.19 0.12
CA VAL A 117 -1.45 -15.17 0.71
C VAL A 117 -2.49 -15.64 -0.29
N ASN A 118 -3.19 -14.71 -0.95
CA ASN A 118 -4.29 -15.06 -1.86
C ASN A 118 -3.83 -15.83 -3.11
N GLN A 119 -2.62 -15.57 -3.57
CA GLN A 119 -2.05 -16.22 -4.74
C GLN A 119 -1.07 -17.35 -4.41
N ASN A 120 -0.85 -17.61 -3.11
CA ASN A 120 0.13 -18.57 -2.62
C ASN A 120 1.52 -18.37 -3.25
N LYS A 121 1.98 -17.12 -3.26
CA LYS A 121 3.24 -16.69 -3.86
C LYS A 121 4.21 -16.15 -2.81
N THR A 122 5.50 -16.31 -3.07
CA THR A 122 6.56 -15.61 -2.34
C THR A 122 6.69 -14.17 -2.84
N LEU A 123 7.44 -13.32 -2.12
CA LEU A 123 7.67 -11.93 -2.52
C LEU A 123 8.30 -11.84 -3.93
N ASP A 124 9.22 -12.74 -4.26
CA ASP A 124 9.88 -12.80 -5.59
C ASP A 124 8.92 -13.11 -6.73
N GLN A 125 7.82 -13.78 -6.43
CA GLN A 125 6.78 -14.15 -7.40
C GLN A 125 5.68 -13.09 -7.54
N VAL A 126 5.71 -12.04 -6.73
CA VAL A 126 4.77 -10.92 -6.81
C VAL A 126 5.37 -9.82 -7.66
N TYR A 127 4.95 -9.75 -8.93
CA TYR A 127 5.44 -8.75 -9.88
C TYR A 127 4.77 -7.38 -9.77
N ASP A 128 3.65 -7.30 -9.07
CA ASP A 128 2.82 -6.10 -8.92
C ASP A 128 3.10 -5.38 -7.59
N LEU A 129 4.38 -5.05 -7.36
CA LEU A 129 4.83 -4.34 -6.17
C LEU A 129 4.73 -2.82 -6.30
N PHE A 130 4.59 -2.32 -7.52
CA PHE A 130 4.64 -0.91 -7.86
C PHE A 130 3.34 -0.43 -8.46
N ALA A 131 3.08 0.86 -8.35
CA ALA A 131 2.04 1.55 -9.06
C ALA A 131 2.58 2.87 -9.61
N VAL A 132 2.15 3.23 -10.81
CA VAL A 132 2.43 4.53 -11.38
C VAL A 132 1.13 5.34 -11.37
N ARG A 133 1.22 6.58 -10.93
CA ARG A 133 0.11 7.52 -10.94
C ARG A 133 0.43 8.66 -11.89
N ILE A 134 -0.47 8.89 -12.82
CA ILE A 134 -0.40 9.98 -13.78
C ILE A 134 -1.52 10.96 -13.45
N ILE A 135 -1.16 12.19 -13.13
CA ILE A 135 -2.12 13.28 -12.87
C ILE A 135 -2.11 14.21 -14.06
N VAL A 136 -3.27 14.43 -14.64
CA VAL A 136 -3.48 15.28 -15.82
C VAL A 136 -4.50 16.37 -15.53
N ASP A 137 -4.55 17.42 -16.36
CA ASP A 137 -5.38 18.60 -16.12
C ASP A 137 -6.83 18.44 -16.59
N SER A 138 -7.11 17.48 -17.48
CA SER A 138 -8.46 17.29 -18.05
C SER A 138 -8.84 15.81 -18.14
N VAL A 139 -10.16 15.56 -18.19
CA VAL A 139 -10.71 14.22 -18.42
C VAL A 139 -10.31 13.69 -19.80
N LYS A 140 -10.22 14.57 -20.81
CA LYS A 140 -9.76 14.20 -22.15
C LYS A 140 -8.33 13.68 -22.12
N ASP A 141 -7.43 14.38 -21.41
CA ASP A 141 -6.04 13.97 -21.26
C ASP A 141 -5.90 12.68 -20.44
N CYS A 142 -6.82 12.42 -19.52
CA CYS A 142 -6.87 11.16 -18.77
C CYS A 142 -7.09 9.97 -19.73
N TYR A 143 -8.05 10.06 -20.63
CA TYR A 143 -8.29 9.03 -21.66
C TYR A 143 -7.14 8.96 -22.67
N ALA A 144 -6.58 10.10 -23.07
CA ALA A 144 -5.45 10.14 -23.99
C ALA A 144 -4.20 9.48 -23.39
N ALA A 145 -3.91 9.73 -22.11
CA ALA A 145 -2.82 9.08 -21.38
C ALA A 145 -2.99 7.55 -21.30
N PHE A 146 -4.24 7.09 -21.13
CA PHE A 146 -4.56 5.67 -21.08
C PHE A 146 -4.43 4.97 -22.46
N GLY A 147 -4.65 5.69 -23.54
CA GLY A 147 -4.51 5.20 -24.91
C GLY A 147 -3.11 5.31 -25.50
N CYS A 148 -2.16 5.87 -24.78
CA CYS A 148 -0.73 5.92 -25.15
C CYS A 148 -0.01 4.60 -24.80
N ASP A 149 -0.61 3.48 -25.17
CA ASP A 149 0.10 2.20 -25.14
C ASP A 149 1.07 2.11 -26.34
N PRO A 150 2.28 1.57 -26.11
CA PRO A 150 3.31 1.44 -27.15
C PRO A 150 2.93 0.49 -28.26
#